data_5245176b8ac864eff7a84ea6897bfde5
#
_entry.id   5245176b8ac864eff7a84ea6897bfde5
#
_cell.length_a   1.000
_cell.length_b   1.000
_cell.length_c   1.000
_cell.angle_alpha   90.00
_cell.angle_beta   90.00
_cell.angle_gamma   90.00
#
_symmetry.space_group_name_H-M   'P 1'
#
loop_
_entity.id
_entity.type
_entity.pdbx_description
1 polymer ?
#
loop_
_entity_poly.entity_id
_entity_poly.type
_entity_poly.pdbx_seq_one_letter_code
_entity_poly.pdbx_strand_id
1 'polypeptide(L)'
;VHIAEEFFSSVYPTITSGQTTKVLMVSTPNGLNMFYHFWRGATKKQGEVGKNEYIPIEVHWSEVPLYPNGPLRDEKWKQIANTSEQQFESEFECDFVGSTNTLVNSAKLKCLSWISPVEKTNDGLMIYEQPKEGHTYVITVDTARGQGKDYSAFIVIDITDPPYKVVA
;
A
#
# COMPACT_ATOMS: atom_id res chain seq x y z
N VAL A 1 -14.71 -4.61 -5.55
CA VAL A 1 -14.04 -4.46 -4.24
C VAL A 1 -15.07 -4.51 -3.12
N HIS A 2 -16.16 -3.73 -3.18
CA HIS A 2 -17.20 -3.71 -2.15
C HIS A 2 -17.86 -5.08 -1.89
N ILE A 3 -18.09 -5.88 -2.91
CA ILE A 3 -18.74 -7.21 -2.80
C ILE A 3 -17.95 -8.15 -1.88
N ALA A 4 -16.62 -8.14 -1.96
CA ALA A 4 -15.78 -9.01 -1.12
C ALA A 4 -15.83 -8.59 0.37
N GLU A 5 -15.87 -7.30 0.65
CA GLU A 5 -15.98 -6.78 2.01
C GLU A 5 -17.35 -7.06 2.62
N GLU A 6 -18.43 -6.85 1.86
CA GLU A 6 -19.80 -7.16 2.29
C GLU A 6 -19.97 -8.65 2.52
N PHE A 7 -19.49 -9.49 1.60
CA PHE A 7 -19.53 -10.94 1.73
C PHE A 7 -18.79 -11.41 2.99
N PHE A 8 -17.56 -10.94 3.18
CA PHE A 8 -16.76 -11.32 4.33
C PHE A 8 -17.41 -10.89 5.66
N SER A 9 -17.92 -9.66 5.71
CA SER A 9 -18.62 -9.14 6.89
C SER A 9 -19.87 -9.94 7.25
N SER A 10 -20.58 -10.44 6.23
CA SER A 10 -21.79 -11.27 6.42
C SER A 10 -21.48 -12.70 6.86
N VAL A 11 -20.40 -13.28 6.35
CA VAL A 11 -20.08 -14.70 6.54
C VAL A 11 -19.18 -14.92 7.77
N TYR A 12 -18.32 -13.96 8.10
CA TYR A 12 -17.34 -14.08 9.17
C TYR A 12 -17.94 -14.41 10.55
N PRO A 13 -19.05 -13.79 11.01
CA PRO A 13 -19.68 -14.16 12.28
C PRO A 13 -20.14 -15.61 12.33
N THR A 14 -20.65 -16.14 11.20
CA THR A 14 -21.05 -17.55 11.10
C THR A 14 -19.86 -18.50 11.18
N ILE A 15 -18.74 -18.12 10.56
CA ILE A 15 -17.49 -18.89 10.59
C ILE A 15 -16.93 -18.94 12.01
N THR A 16 -16.86 -17.79 12.69
CA THR A 16 -16.28 -17.68 14.04
C THR A 16 -17.11 -18.32 15.15
N SER A 17 -18.39 -18.61 14.91
CA SER A 17 -19.23 -19.34 15.87
C SER A 17 -18.90 -20.84 15.95
N GLY A 18 -18.16 -21.39 15.02
CA GLY A 18 -17.76 -22.79 14.98
C GLY A 18 -16.48 -23.08 15.75
N GLN A 19 -16.44 -24.15 16.56
CA GLN A 19 -15.26 -24.54 17.35
C GLN A 19 -14.09 -25.08 16.51
N THR A 20 -14.35 -25.60 15.33
CA THR A 20 -13.36 -26.26 14.46
C THR A 20 -13.25 -25.61 13.09
N THR A 21 -13.86 -24.44 12.92
CA THR A 21 -13.90 -23.73 11.65
C THR A 21 -12.53 -23.16 11.30
N LYS A 22 -12.15 -23.28 10.03
CA LYS A 22 -10.94 -22.70 9.48
C LYS A 22 -11.28 -21.80 8.32
N VAL A 23 -10.59 -20.68 8.19
CA VAL A 23 -10.71 -19.78 7.06
C VAL A 23 -9.42 -19.85 6.25
N LEU A 24 -9.54 -20.20 4.99
CA LEU A 24 -8.45 -20.16 4.02
C LEU A 24 -8.77 -19.11 2.95
N MET A 25 -7.93 -18.11 2.83
CA MET A 25 -8.04 -17.09 1.80
C MET A 25 -6.87 -17.25 0.84
N VAL A 26 -7.16 -17.39 -0.44
CA VAL A 26 -6.15 -17.51 -1.50
C VAL A 26 -6.42 -16.40 -2.52
N SER A 27 -5.41 -15.64 -2.85
CA SER A 27 -5.47 -14.58 -3.86
C SER A 27 -4.09 -14.27 -4.38
N THR A 28 -4.00 -13.78 -5.61
CA THR A 28 -2.84 -13.01 -6.07
C THR A 28 -2.96 -11.58 -5.56
N PRO A 29 -1.86 -10.88 -5.33
CA PRO A 29 -1.86 -9.46 -5.00
C PRO A 29 -2.53 -8.62 -6.08
N ASN A 30 -3.50 -7.79 -5.70
CA ASN A 30 -4.20 -6.92 -6.63
C ASN A 30 -4.53 -5.58 -5.96
N GLY A 31 -3.56 -4.70 -5.90
CA GLY A 31 -3.69 -3.40 -5.26
C GLY A 31 -3.90 -3.48 -3.74
N LEU A 32 -4.30 -2.37 -3.15
CA LEU A 32 -4.48 -2.23 -1.69
C LEU A 32 -5.92 -2.57 -1.26
N ASN A 33 -6.38 -3.76 -1.64
CA ASN A 33 -7.72 -4.26 -1.36
C ASN A 33 -7.82 -4.92 0.03
N MET A 34 -8.98 -5.53 0.33
CA MET A 34 -9.21 -6.24 1.59
C MET A 34 -8.15 -7.33 1.85
N PHE A 35 -7.75 -8.10 0.83
CA PHE A 35 -6.73 -9.13 0.98
C PHE A 35 -5.38 -8.55 1.38
N TYR A 36 -5.00 -7.38 0.83
CA TYR A 36 -3.80 -6.65 1.26
C TYR A 36 -3.85 -6.28 2.75
N HIS A 37 -4.99 -5.80 3.25
CA HIS A 37 -5.13 -5.45 4.66
C HIS A 37 -5.00 -6.67 5.57
N PHE A 38 -5.57 -7.81 5.20
CA PHE A 38 -5.38 -9.06 5.93
C PHE A 38 -3.93 -9.54 5.89
N TRP A 39 -3.30 -9.48 4.72
CA TRP A 39 -1.88 -9.83 4.55
C TRP A 39 -0.97 -8.95 5.41
N ARG A 40 -1.15 -7.63 5.35
CA ARG A 40 -0.42 -6.69 6.19
C ARG A 40 -0.59 -6.97 7.67
N GLY A 41 -1.79 -7.29 8.11
CA GLY A 41 -2.04 -7.68 9.50
C GLY A 41 -1.38 -9.01 9.86
N ALA A 42 -1.38 -9.99 8.95
CA ALA A 42 -0.77 -11.29 9.15
C ALA A 42 0.77 -11.25 9.26
N THR A 43 1.42 -10.37 8.51
CA THR A 43 2.88 -10.23 8.48
C THR A 43 3.46 -9.36 9.60
N LYS A 44 2.63 -8.65 10.36
CA LYS A 44 3.08 -7.88 11.52
C LYS A 44 3.63 -8.78 12.63
N LYS A 45 4.54 -8.21 13.45
CA LYS A 45 5.06 -8.90 14.64
C LYS A 45 3.98 -8.99 15.72
N GLN A 46 4.13 -9.99 16.58
CA GLN A 46 3.26 -10.14 17.72
C GLN A 46 3.33 -8.90 18.63
N GLY A 47 2.16 -8.36 19.01
CA GLY A 47 2.05 -7.14 19.81
C GLY A 47 1.97 -5.84 19.03
N GLU A 48 2.21 -5.83 17.72
CA GLU A 48 2.00 -4.64 16.90
C GLU A 48 0.51 -4.35 16.68
N VAL A 49 0.15 -3.06 16.68
CA VAL A 49 -1.23 -2.62 16.43
C VAL A 49 -1.69 -3.07 15.06
N GLY A 50 -2.85 -3.75 15.01
CA GLY A 50 -3.43 -4.30 13.78
C GLY A 50 -2.82 -5.64 13.33
N LYS A 51 -2.07 -6.34 14.20
CA LYS A 51 -1.73 -7.76 14.01
C LYS A 51 -3.03 -8.57 14.05
N ASN A 52 -3.19 -9.48 13.09
CA ASN A 52 -4.27 -10.46 13.07
C ASN A 52 -3.72 -11.88 13.30
N GLU A 53 -4.61 -12.86 13.41
CA GLU A 53 -4.28 -14.26 13.71
C GLU A 53 -4.05 -15.13 12.47
N TYR A 54 -4.17 -14.56 11.26
CA TYR A 54 -3.92 -15.31 10.03
C TYR A 54 -2.44 -15.66 9.90
N ILE A 55 -2.20 -16.86 9.36
CA ILE A 55 -0.85 -17.35 9.05
C ILE A 55 -0.59 -17.00 7.57
N PRO A 56 0.35 -16.11 7.28
CA PRO A 56 0.69 -15.76 5.91
C PRO A 56 1.51 -16.88 5.28
N ILE A 57 1.10 -17.29 4.07
CA ILE A 57 1.84 -18.24 3.23
C ILE A 57 2.01 -17.56 1.88
N GLU A 58 3.25 -17.36 1.47
CA GLU A 58 3.61 -16.81 0.17
C GLU A 58 4.31 -17.91 -0.62
N VAL A 59 3.97 -18.04 -1.88
CA VAL A 59 4.62 -18.96 -2.81
C VAL A 59 5.10 -18.15 -4.00
N HIS A 60 6.37 -17.80 -3.99
CA HIS A 60 7.01 -17.08 -5.06
C HIS A 60 7.18 -18.01 -6.29
N TRP A 61 7.05 -17.48 -7.51
CA TRP A 61 7.11 -18.29 -8.73
C TRP A 61 8.36 -19.16 -8.87
N SER A 62 9.50 -18.68 -8.35
CA SER A 62 10.78 -19.44 -8.38
C SER A 62 10.75 -20.71 -7.52
N GLU A 63 9.80 -20.83 -6.59
CA GLU A 63 9.61 -22.01 -5.75
C GLU A 63 8.70 -23.06 -6.40
N VAL A 64 8.03 -22.70 -7.50
CA VAL A 64 7.11 -23.58 -8.20
C VAL A 64 7.89 -24.54 -9.11
N PRO A 65 7.80 -25.86 -8.92
CA PRO A 65 8.61 -26.84 -9.65
C PRO A 65 8.41 -26.86 -11.18
N LEU A 66 7.36 -26.21 -11.69
CA LEU A 66 7.06 -26.12 -13.11
C LEU A 66 7.93 -25.11 -13.87
N TYR A 67 8.65 -24.23 -13.17
CA TYR A 67 9.48 -23.18 -13.78
C TYR A 67 11.01 -23.41 -13.76
N PRO A 68 11.57 -24.59 -13.48
CA PRO A 68 12.96 -24.69 -13.02
C PRO A 68 13.98 -25.10 -14.08
N ASN A 69 13.68 -25.17 -15.37
CA ASN A 69 14.60 -25.77 -16.34
C ASN A 69 15.40 -24.79 -17.19
N GLY A 70 15.44 -23.52 -16.78
CA GLY A 70 16.22 -22.47 -17.43
C GLY A 70 16.79 -21.48 -16.43
N PRO A 71 17.63 -20.56 -16.84
CA PRO A 71 17.98 -19.43 -16.01
C PRO A 71 16.69 -18.71 -15.59
N LEU A 72 16.45 -18.55 -14.30
CA LEU A 72 15.25 -17.87 -13.76
C LEU A 72 14.99 -16.52 -14.44
N ARG A 73 16.07 -15.87 -14.88
CA ARG A 73 16.02 -14.62 -15.64
C ARG A 73 15.29 -14.77 -16.98
N ASP A 74 15.56 -15.85 -17.72
CA ASP A 74 14.97 -16.04 -19.06
C ASP A 74 13.49 -16.38 -18.97
N GLU A 75 13.08 -17.15 -17.95
CA GLU A 75 11.68 -17.42 -17.71
C GLU A 75 10.94 -16.15 -17.27
N LYS A 76 11.52 -15.34 -16.43
CA LYS A 76 10.97 -14.03 -16.05
C LYS A 76 10.69 -13.17 -17.27
N TRP A 77 11.68 -13.01 -18.17
CA TRP A 77 11.53 -12.20 -19.38
C TRP A 77 10.48 -12.76 -20.34
N LYS A 78 10.39 -14.07 -20.44
CA LYS A 78 9.38 -14.74 -21.26
C LYS A 78 7.96 -14.46 -20.73
N GLN A 79 7.75 -14.53 -19.42
CA GLN A 79 6.46 -14.23 -18.82
C GLN A 79 6.08 -12.76 -18.97
N ILE A 80 7.01 -11.83 -18.78
CA ILE A 80 6.80 -10.40 -19.01
C ILE A 80 6.43 -10.13 -20.47
N ALA A 81 7.10 -10.78 -21.43
CA ALA A 81 6.80 -10.62 -22.85
C ALA A 81 5.39 -11.11 -23.23
N ASN A 82 4.89 -12.14 -22.54
CA ASN A 82 3.57 -12.71 -22.80
C ASN A 82 2.44 -11.98 -22.08
N THR A 83 2.76 -11.16 -21.07
CA THR A 83 1.78 -10.45 -20.24
C THR A 83 2.14 -8.96 -20.17
N SER A 84 2.60 -8.52 -19.03
CA SER A 84 3.18 -7.21 -18.77
C SER A 84 4.04 -7.29 -17.52
N GLU A 85 4.96 -6.35 -17.36
CA GLU A 85 5.79 -6.26 -16.16
C GLU A 85 4.94 -6.17 -14.89
N GLN A 86 3.89 -5.37 -14.92
CA GLN A 86 2.96 -5.20 -13.80
C GLN A 86 2.18 -6.49 -13.47
N GLN A 87 1.73 -7.21 -14.49
CA GLN A 87 1.05 -8.49 -14.28
C GLN A 87 2.05 -9.52 -13.75
N PHE A 88 3.29 -9.50 -14.21
CA PHE A 88 4.33 -10.37 -13.69
C PHE A 88 4.62 -10.07 -12.20
N GLU A 89 4.76 -8.81 -11.82
CA GLU A 89 4.95 -8.42 -10.41
C GLU A 89 3.80 -8.91 -9.51
N SER A 90 2.57 -8.78 -9.96
CA SER A 90 1.39 -9.20 -9.19
C SER A 90 1.23 -10.71 -9.11
N GLU A 91 1.29 -11.41 -10.26
CA GLU A 91 0.92 -12.83 -10.36
C GLU A 91 2.06 -13.78 -10.02
N PHE A 92 3.31 -13.34 -10.23
CA PHE A 92 4.48 -14.20 -10.08
C PHE A 92 5.41 -13.77 -8.93
N GLU A 93 5.72 -12.47 -8.82
CA GLU A 93 6.58 -11.95 -7.75
C GLU A 93 5.82 -11.76 -6.42
N CYS A 94 4.51 -12.02 -6.39
CA CYS A 94 3.64 -11.82 -5.22
C CYS A 94 3.65 -10.38 -4.67
N ASP A 95 3.94 -9.40 -5.52
CA ASP A 95 4.00 -8.01 -5.11
C ASP A 95 2.63 -7.33 -5.17
N PHE A 96 2.23 -6.71 -4.07
CA PHE A 96 1.06 -5.82 -4.06
C PHE A 96 1.38 -4.54 -4.82
N VAL A 97 1.25 -4.62 -6.13
CA VAL A 97 1.40 -3.47 -7.01
C VAL A 97 0.19 -2.57 -6.77
N GLY A 98 0.42 -1.31 -6.44
CA GLY A 98 -0.68 -0.34 -6.28
C GLY A 98 -1.51 -0.26 -7.55
N SER A 99 -2.75 0.24 -7.44
CA SER A 99 -3.70 0.25 -8.55
C SER A 99 -3.06 0.74 -9.85
N THR A 100 -3.44 0.11 -10.97
CA THR A 100 -2.96 0.43 -12.33
C THR A 100 -3.15 1.89 -12.76
N ASN A 101 -3.97 2.64 -12.02
CA ASN A 101 -4.36 4.02 -12.31
C ASN A 101 -3.75 5.05 -11.36
N THR A 102 -2.65 4.75 -10.68
CA THR A 102 -1.96 5.76 -9.87
C THR A 102 -1.02 6.60 -10.74
N LEU A 103 -1.00 7.91 -10.51
CA LEU A 103 -0.10 8.85 -11.19
C LEU A 103 1.38 8.48 -10.99
N VAL A 104 1.70 7.88 -9.87
CA VAL A 104 3.06 7.44 -9.52
C VAL A 104 3.08 5.93 -9.45
N ASN A 105 4.02 5.31 -10.17
CA ASN A 105 4.24 3.86 -10.15
C ASN A 105 4.53 3.38 -8.72
N SER A 106 3.92 2.25 -8.33
CA SER A 106 4.05 1.65 -7.00
C SER A 106 5.49 1.35 -6.60
N ALA A 107 6.32 0.93 -7.54
CA ALA A 107 7.74 0.70 -7.31
C ALA A 107 8.45 1.98 -6.88
N LYS A 108 8.11 3.13 -7.51
CA LYS A 108 8.63 4.44 -7.11
C LYS A 108 8.10 4.86 -5.73
N LEU A 109 6.82 4.57 -5.41
CA LEU A 109 6.26 4.84 -4.09
C LEU A 109 6.97 4.02 -2.99
N LYS A 110 7.33 2.78 -3.27
CA LYS A 110 8.10 1.93 -2.33
C LYS A 110 9.50 2.49 -2.05
N CYS A 111 10.09 3.25 -2.98
CA CYS A 111 11.41 3.88 -2.81
C CYS A 111 11.37 5.18 -1.99
N LEU A 112 10.18 5.71 -1.70
CA LEU A 112 10.07 6.92 -0.89
C LEU A 112 10.40 6.60 0.56
N SER A 113 11.35 7.35 1.11
CA SER A 113 11.71 7.25 2.52
C SER A 113 10.81 8.15 3.36
N TRP A 114 10.48 7.68 4.54
CA TRP A 114 9.76 8.47 5.54
C TRP A 114 10.70 9.51 6.16
N ILE A 115 10.24 10.75 6.24
CA ILE A 115 10.91 11.84 6.97
C ILE A 115 10.02 12.20 8.17
N SER A 116 10.60 12.20 9.36
CA SER A 116 9.89 12.63 10.56
C SER A 116 9.74 14.15 10.57
N PRO A 117 8.55 14.70 10.90
CA PRO A 117 8.41 16.14 11.09
C PRO A 117 9.26 16.63 12.28
N VAL A 118 9.75 17.85 12.19
CA VAL A 118 10.47 18.52 13.29
C VAL A 118 9.52 18.97 14.39
N GLU A 119 8.25 19.20 14.02
CA GLU A 119 7.18 19.58 14.94
C GLU A 119 5.84 19.01 14.45
N LYS A 120 5.00 18.62 15.41
CA LYS A 120 3.61 18.22 15.14
C LYS A 120 2.71 19.01 16.09
N THR A 121 1.80 19.81 15.52
CA THR A 121 0.84 20.58 16.32
C THR A 121 -0.32 19.69 16.82
N ASN A 122 -1.05 20.18 17.83
CA ASN A 122 -2.21 19.47 18.37
C ASN A 122 -3.33 19.29 17.33
N ASP A 123 -3.42 20.19 16.36
CA ASP A 123 -4.40 20.14 15.27
C ASP A 123 -3.99 19.22 14.12
N GLY A 124 -2.84 18.54 14.25
CA GLY A 124 -2.37 17.54 13.29
C GLY A 124 -1.48 18.08 12.18
N LEU A 125 -1.12 19.37 12.18
CA LEU A 125 -0.17 19.92 11.23
C LEU A 125 1.23 19.35 11.49
N MET A 126 1.86 18.86 10.44
CA MET A 126 3.22 18.30 10.47
C MET A 126 4.18 19.29 9.82
N ILE A 127 5.09 19.87 10.61
CA ILE A 127 6.10 20.82 10.15
C ILE A 127 7.40 20.06 9.94
N TYR A 128 7.92 20.08 8.73
CA TYR A 128 9.17 19.41 8.35
C TYR A 128 10.35 20.39 8.33
N GLU A 129 10.10 21.66 8.07
CA GLU A 129 11.10 22.73 8.10
C GLU A 129 10.45 24.03 8.58
N GLN A 130 11.08 24.72 9.53
CA GLN A 130 10.59 26.01 10.03
C GLN A 130 10.69 27.10 8.94
N PRO A 131 9.75 28.07 8.89
CA PRO A 131 9.79 29.14 7.93
C PRO A 131 11.06 29.99 8.06
N LYS A 132 11.61 30.41 6.92
CA LYS A 132 12.83 31.20 6.81
C LYS A 132 12.52 32.58 6.26
N GLU A 133 13.16 33.59 6.81
CA GLU A 133 13.06 34.96 6.30
C GLU A 133 13.63 35.05 4.87
N GLY A 134 12.92 35.76 3.98
CA GLY A 134 13.29 35.90 2.58
C GLY A 134 12.92 34.76 1.68
N HIS A 135 12.31 33.69 2.22
CA HIS A 135 11.79 32.57 1.42
C HIS A 135 10.39 32.84 0.90
N THR A 136 10.07 32.25 -0.24
CA THR A 136 8.74 32.30 -0.87
C THR A 136 8.04 30.95 -0.71
N TYR A 137 6.80 30.99 -0.20
CA TYR A 137 6.02 29.79 0.08
C TYR A 137 4.72 29.81 -0.71
N VAL A 138 4.29 28.65 -1.16
CA VAL A 138 2.98 28.41 -1.78
C VAL A 138 2.20 27.42 -0.91
N ILE A 139 0.93 27.72 -0.69
CA ILE A 139 -0.01 26.83 0.00
C ILE A 139 -0.99 26.31 -1.04
N THR A 140 -1.10 24.98 -1.11
CA THR A 140 -2.16 24.32 -1.88
C THR A 140 -3.16 23.72 -0.91
N VAL A 141 -4.44 23.93 -1.19
CA VAL A 141 -5.54 23.49 -0.30
C VAL A 141 -6.52 22.65 -1.12
N ASP A 142 -6.82 21.47 -0.59
CA ASP A 142 -7.92 20.63 -1.05
C ASP A 142 -9.05 20.69 -0.01
N THR A 143 -10.20 21.23 -0.42
CA THR A 143 -11.32 21.47 0.50
C THR A 143 -12.38 20.39 0.37
N ALA A 144 -12.68 19.70 1.45
CA ALA A 144 -13.81 18.79 1.52
C ALA A 144 -15.14 19.56 1.54
N ARG A 145 -16.21 18.94 1.02
CA ARG A 145 -17.55 19.52 0.95
C ARG A 145 -18.32 19.53 2.31
N GLY A 146 -17.67 19.17 3.42
CA GLY A 146 -18.29 19.19 4.75
C GLY A 146 -19.35 18.10 4.98
N GLN A 147 -19.41 17.06 4.16
CA GLN A 147 -20.38 15.97 4.28
C GLN A 147 -19.90 14.82 5.19
N GLY A 148 -18.79 14.98 5.90
CA GLY A 148 -18.24 13.98 6.82
C GLY A 148 -17.62 12.73 6.12
N LYS A 149 -17.48 12.76 4.79
CA LYS A 149 -16.94 11.66 4.00
C LYS A 149 -15.48 11.85 3.61
N ASP A 150 -14.96 13.06 3.75
CA ASP A 150 -13.63 13.44 3.34
C ASP A 150 -13.12 14.57 4.23
N TYR A 151 -11.79 14.72 4.29
CA TYR A 151 -11.13 15.76 5.07
C TYR A 151 -10.58 16.84 4.15
N SER A 152 -10.62 18.10 4.62
CA SER A 152 -9.84 19.15 3.98
C SER A 152 -8.36 18.95 4.32
N ALA A 153 -7.48 19.13 3.34
CA ALA A 153 -6.05 19.02 3.51
C ALA A 153 -5.35 20.22 2.89
N PHE A 154 -4.20 20.57 3.40
CA PHE A 154 -3.31 21.54 2.76
C PHE A 154 -1.86 21.13 2.90
N ILE A 155 -1.03 21.63 2.01
CA ILE A 155 0.42 21.51 2.07
C ILE A 155 1.06 22.87 1.84
N VAL A 156 2.20 23.10 2.48
CA VAL A 156 3.02 24.28 2.29
C VAL A 156 4.31 23.88 1.59
N ILE A 157 4.62 24.57 0.50
CA ILE A 157 5.79 24.29 -0.34
C ILE A 157 6.69 25.51 -0.35
N ASP A 158 7.96 25.33 -0.02
CA ASP A 158 9.00 26.33 -0.26
C ASP A 158 9.40 26.26 -1.74
N ILE A 159 9.19 27.39 -2.45
CA ILE A 159 9.47 27.54 -3.87
C ILE A 159 10.64 28.52 -4.14
N THR A 160 11.43 28.83 -3.13
CA THR A 160 12.53 29.80 -3.27
C THR A 160 13.58 29.32 -4.25
N ASP A 161 14.05 28.09 -4.08
CA ASP A 161 15.05 27.47 -4.95
C ASP A 161 14.69 26.02 -5.32
N PRO A 162 14.87 25.58 -6.59
CA PRO A 162 14.72 24.17 -6.94
C PRO A 162 15.82 23.28 -6.32
N PRO A 163 15.50 22.02 -5.93
CA PRO A 163 14.17 21.41 -5.98
C PRO A 163 13.24 21.94 -4.89
N TYR A 164 11.98 22.24 -5.25
CA TYR A 164 10.99 22.71 -4.29
C TYR A 164 10.72 21.67 -3.20
N LYS A 165 10.43 22.15 -1.98
CA LYS A 165 10.31 21.29 -0.80
C LYS A 165 8.94 21.46 -0.14
N VAL A 166 8.28 20.36 0.19
CA VAL A 166 7.16 20.39 1.14
C VAL A 166 7.71 20.62 2.53
N VAL A 167 7.26 21.68 3.19
CA VAL A 167 7.76 22.12 4.51
C VAL A 167 6.72 21.98 5.63
N ALA A 168 5.43 21.88 5.26
CA ALA A 168 4.34 21.56 6.19
C ALA A 168 3.13 20.98 5.45
#